data_9870b6a2e38f4a60c6fba1d7cbf5fab0
#
_entry.id   9870b6a2e38f4a60c6fba1d7cbf5fab0
#
_cell.length_a   1.000
_cell.length_b   1.000
_cell.length_c   1.000
_cell.angle_alpha   90.00
_cell.angle_beta   90.00
_cell.angle_gamma   90.00
#
_symmetry.space_group_name_H-M   'P 1'
#
loop_
_entity.id
_entity.type
_entity.pdbx_description
1 polymer ?
#
loop_
_entity_poly.entity_id
_entity_poly.type
_entity_poly.pdbx_seq_one_letter_code
_entity_poly.pdbx_strand_id
1 'polypeptide(L)'
;MVQSLNIVKSKIEELPNNIEAEQSVIGSILLSNEIFDEISMLINNKNFYDPMHQKIFVAIEKLIYGGMLANPITLKNHFENEKDDLNVPEYLVKITKFSTSSRQAIEYSKLIYDLFVKRELIKISENVIDTAKLNDLDSDGQKIIEDFEKSLFDLAEKGSFSSSLIKFDEAMRQTIEMASNAYKNEEGIVGVPTGLTDLDDRLGGLHKSDLIIIAGRPSMGKTALATNI
;
A
#
# COMPACT_ATOMS: atom_id res chain seq x y z
N MET A 1 -28.08 -34.77 20.94
CA MET A 1 -28.02 -33.34 20.54
C MET A 1 -26.59 -32.82 20.64
N VAL A 2 -25.64 -33.45 19.94
CA VAL A 2 -24.21 -33.05 19.86
C VAL A 2 -23.67 -33.52 18.50
N GLN A 3 -24.16 -32.96 17.40
CA GLN A 3 -23.65 -33.29 16.05
C GLN A 3 -23.48 -32.09 15.13
N SER A 4 -23.49 -30.86 15.65
CA SER A 4 -23.40 -29.64 14.81
C SER A 4 -22.13 -28.80 14.99
N LEU A 5 -21.08 -29.34 15.65
CA LEU A 5 -19.84 -28.57 15.92
C LEU A 5 -18.61 -29.04 15.13
N ASN A 6 -18.73 -30.01 14.23
CA ASN A 6 -17.61 -30.58 13.50
C ASN A 6 -17.49 -30.18 12.01
N ILE A 7 -18.26 -29.23 11.51
CA ILE A 7 -18.25 -28.83 10.09
C ILE A 7 -17.34 -27.62 9.83
N VAL A 8 -16.76 -27.00 10.85
CA VAL A 8 -15.93 -25.78 10.67
C VAL A 8 -14.42 -26.06 10.59
N LYS A 9 -13.98 -27.31 10.61
CA LYS A 9 -12.55 -27.65 10.74
C LYS A 9 -11.84 -28.21 9.50
N SER A 10 -12.35 -28.05 8.28
CA SER A 10 -11.63 -28.54 7.08
C SER A 10 -11.91 -27.78 5.80
N LYS A 11 -12.04 -26.47 5.83
CA LYS A 11 -11.66 -25.66 4.71
C LYS A 11 -10.25 -25.14 5.03
N ILE A 12 -9.25 -25.69 4.38
CA ILE A 12 -8.00 -24.95 4.13
C ILE A 12 -8.49 -23.77 3.30
N GLU A 13 -8.76 -22.65 3.94
CA GLU A 13 -9.17 -21.43 3.24
C GLU A 13 -7.94 -21.01 2.46
N GLU A 14 -7.98 -21.24 1.14
CA GLU A 14 -6.98 -20.69 0.25
C GLU A 14 -6.94 -19.19 0.49
N LEU A 15 -5.74 -18.66 0.72
CA LEU A 15 -5.57 -17.23 0.90
C LEU A 15 -6.09 -16.47 -0.32
N PRO A 16 -6.68 -15.30 -0.16
CA PRO A 16 -7.20 -14.50 -1.26
C PRO A 16 -6.17 -14.32 -2.37
N ASN A 17 -6.47 -14.84 -3.56
CA ASN A 17 -5.59 -14.77 -4.73
C ASN A 17 -6.40 -14.66 -6.03
N ASN A 18 -5.76 -14.24 -7.10
CA ASN A 18 -6.28 -14.28 -8.46
C ASN A 18 -5.13 -14.46 -9.45
N ILE A 19 -4.80 -15.72 -9.71
CA ILE A 19 -3.68 -16.10 -10.58
C ILE A 19 -3.88 -15.59 -12.02
N GLU A 20 -5.12 -15.55 -12.52
CA GLU A 20 -5.42 -15.06 -13.86
C GLU A 20 -5.13 -13.55 -13.99
N ALA A 21 -5.45 -12.77 -12.96
CA ALA A 21 -5.11 -11.35 -12.91
C ALA A 21 -3.59 -11.15 -12.89
N GLU A 22 -2.86 -11.95 -12.12
CA GLU A 22 -1.40 -11.91 -12.06
C GLU A 22 -0.77 -12.23 -13.42
N GLN A 23 -1.23 -13.31 -14.08
CA GLN A 23 -0.79 -13.68 -15.41
C GLN A 23 -1.09 -12.59 -16.44
N SER A 24 -2.27 -11.98 -16.36
CA SER A 24 -2.67 -10.91 -17.26
C SER A 24 -1.79 -9.66 -17.13
N VAL A 25 -1.46 -9.26 -15.89
CA VAL A 25 -0.56 -8.12 -15.62
C VAL A 25 0.84 -8.39 -16.18
N ILE A 26 1.43 -9.53 -15.83
CA ILE A 26 2.77 -9.91 -16.31
C ILE A 26 2.77 -10.03 -17.85
N GLY A 27 1.76 -10.71 -18.42
CA GLY A 27 1.64 -10.85 -19.87
C GLY A 27 1.54 -9.53 -20.61
N SER A 28 0.82 -8.56 -20.03
CA SER A 28 0.67 -7.21 -20.62
C SER A 28 1.99 -6.44 -20.58
N ILE A 29 2.77 -6.52 -19.49
CA ILE A 29 4.10 -5.92 -19.40
C ILE A 29 5.04 -6.52 -20.44
N LEU A 30 5.01 -7.86 -20.62
CA LEU A 30 5.88 -8.55 -21.60
C LEU A 30 5.57 -8.19 -23.04
N LEU A 31 4.35 -7.76 -23.35
CA LEU A 31 3.97 -7.27 -24.67
C LEU A 31 4.24 -5.77 -24.87
N SER A 32 4.05 -4.97 -23.84
CA SER A 32 4.26 -3.53 -23.86
C SER A 32 4.94 -3.08 -22.56
N ASN A 33 6.26 -2.91 -22.61
CA ASN A 33 7.02 -2.48 -21.43
C ASN A 33 6.66 -1.06 -20.97
N GLU A 34 6.04 -0.25 -21.81
CA GLU A 34 5.64 1.13 -21.48
C GLU A 34 4.67 1.21 -20.29
N ILE A 35 3.86 0.15 -20.08
CA ILE A 35 2.91 0.14 -18.97
C ILE A 35 3.56 -0.21 -17.62
N PHE A 36 4.83 -0.64 -17.64
CA PHE A 36 5.53 -1.06 -16.42
C PHE A 36 5.63 0.06 -15.40
N ASP A 37 5.92 1.28 -15.84
CA ASP A 37 6.06 2.44 -14.95
C ASP A 37 4.76 2.71 -14.18
N GLU A 38 3.60 2.65 -14.85
CA GLU A 38 2.31 2.84 -14.19
C GLU A 38 1.98 1.67 -13.23
N ILE A 39 2.30 0.43 -13.61
CA ILE A 39 2.06 -0.75 -12.79
C ILE A 39 2.99 -0.77 -11.57
N SER A 40 4.26 -0.42 -11.72
CA SER A 40 5.25 -0.40 -10.63
C SER A 40 4.95 0.66 -9.56
N MET A 41 4.17 1.68 -9.89
CA MET A 41 3.63 2.64 -8.92
C MET A 41 2.50 2.04 -8.07
N LEU A 42 1.82 0.98 -8.50
CA LEU A 42 0.69 0.37 -7.82
C LEU A 42 1.07 -0.89 -7.07
N ILE A 43 1.94 -1.72 -7.65
CA ILE A 43 2.33 -3.01 -7.11
C ILE A 43 3.83 -3.25 -7.23
N ASN A 44 4.33 -4.09 -6.33
CA ASN A 44 5.68 -4.63 -6.36
C ASN A 44 5.66 -6.16 -6.35
N ASN A 45 6.82 -6.80 -6.42
CA ASN A 45 6.94 -8.24 -6.45
C ASN A 45 6.24 -8.97 -5.28
N LYS A 46 6.23 -8.38 -4.08
CA LYS A 46 5.63 -8.99 -2.87
C LYS A 46 4.10 -9.05 -2.92
N ASN A 47 3.48 -8.27 -3.81
CA ASN A 47 2.04 -8.22 -3.94
C ASN A 47 1.47 -9.44 -4.68
N PHE A 48 2.28 -10.15 -5.46
CA PHE A 48 1.88 -11.37 -6.13
C PHE A 48 1.75 -12.54 -5.14
N TYR A 49 0.75 -13.37 -5.36
CA TYR A 49 0.53 -14.58 -4.58
C TYR A 49 1.47 -15.72 -5.01
N ASP A 50 1.60 -15.92 -6.34
CA ASP A 50 2.44 -16.97 -6.89
C ASP A 50 3.93 -16.60 -6.78
N PRO A 51 4.76 -17.42 -6.11
CA PRO A 51 6.20 -17.18 -5.99
C PRO A 51 6.92 -17.08 -7.35
N MET A 52 6.44 -17.76 -8.38
CA MET A 52 6.99 -17.67 -9.72
C MET A 52 6.71 -16.29 -10.32
N HIS A 53 5.50 -15.77 -10.16
CA HIS A 53 5.14 -14.42 -10.60
C HIS A 53 5.97 -13.36 -9.89
N GLN A 54 6.26 -13.54 -8.58
CA GLN A 54 7.15 -12.66 -7.83
C GLN A 54 8.55 -12.61 -8.46
N LYS A 55 9.13 -13.77 -8.76
CA LYS A 55 10.45 -13.88 -9.40
C LYS A 55 10.45 -13.26 -10.81
N ILE A 56 9.41 -13.53 -11.61
CA ILE A 56 9.27 -12.97 -12.96
C ILE A 56 9.19 -11.45 -12.89
N PHE A 57 8.42 -10.89 -11.97
CA PHE A 57 8.28 -9.44 -11.82
C PHE A 57 9.62 -8.78 -11.46
N VAL A 58 10.40 -9.36 -10.54
CA VAL A 58 11.76 -8.89 -10.19
C VAL A 58 12.69 -8.94 -11.42
N ALA A 59 12.61 -9.99 -12.23
CA ALA A 59 13.42 -10.09 -13.43
C ALA A 59 13.04 -9.06 -14.50
N ILE A 60 11.74 -8.80 -14.67
CA ILE A 60 11.22 -7.73 -15.53
C ILE A 60 11.75 -6.36 -15.08
N GLU A 61 11.62 -6.06 -13.79
CA GLU A 61 12.07 -4.82 -13.18
C GLU A 61 13.57 -4.58 -13.43
N LYS A 62 14.40 -5.59 -13.19
CA LYS A 62 15.85 -5.50 -13.45
C LYS A 62 16.19 -5.24 -14.90
N LEU A 63 15.50 -5.87 -15.85
CA LEU A 63 15.71 -5.68 -17.28
C LEU A 63 15.32 -4.26 -17.71
N ILE A 64 14.15 -3.79 -17.32
CA ILE A 64 13.64 -2.47 -17.71
C ILE A 64 14.50 -1.36 -17.13
N TYR A 65 14.86 -1.41 -15.83
CA TYR A 65 15.75 -0.42 -15.23
C TYR A 65 17.19 -0.50 -15.76
N GLY A 66 17.59 -1.68 -16.28
CA GLY A 66 18.83 -1.84 -17.02
C GLY A 66 18.79 -1.32 -18.47
N GLY A 67 17.68 -0.71 -18.91
CA GLY A 67 17.50 -0.21 -20.27
C GLY A 67 17.28 -1.29 -21.32
N MET A 68 16.96 -2.53 -20.90
CA MET A 68 16.69 -3.66 -21.77
C MET A 68 15.19 -3.92 -21.87
N LEU A 69 14.75 -4.43 -23.03
CA LEU A 69 13.36 -4.85 -23.19
C LEU A 69 13.11 -6.17 -22.44
N ALA A 70 12.10 -6.15 -21.56
CA ALA A 70 11.60 -7.35 -20.92
C ALA A 70 10.62 -8.07 -21.85
N ASN A 71 11.01 -9.21 -22.37
CA ASN A 71 10.18 -10.09 -23.19
C ASN A 71 10.50 -11.57 -22.85
N PRO A 72 9.70 -12.54 -23.32
CA PRO A 72 9.93 -13.95 -22.99
C PRO A 72 11.32 -14.47 -23.37
N ILE A 73 11.97 -13.90 -24.40
CA ILE A 73 13.31 -14.31 -24.86
C ILE A 73 14.39 -13.78 -23.92
N THR A 74 14.33 -12.50 -23.55
CA THR A 74 15.32 -11.88 -22.65
C THR A 74 15.22 -12.45 -21.24
N LEU A 75 13.99 -12.73 -20.77
CA LEU A 75 13.75 -13.37 -19.47
C LEU A 75 14.23 -14.80 -19.42
N LYS A 76 14.14 -15.56 -20.53
CA LYS A 76 14.64 -16.94 -20.57
C LYS A 76 16.07 -17.04 -20.05
N ASN A 77 16.97 -16.16 -20.51
CA ASN A 77 18.38 -16.17 -20.11
C ASN A 77 18.57 -15.90 -18.61
N HIS A 78 17.60 -15.24 -17.96
CA HIS A 78 17.65 -14.95 -16.53
C HIS A 78 17.33 -16.18 -15.67
N PHE A 79 16.52 -17.11 -16.21
CA PHE A 79 16.06 -18.31 -15.52
C PHE A 79 16.82 -19.60 -15.93
N GLU A 80 17.72 -19.56 -16.92
CA GLU A 80 18.48 -20.74 -17.37
C GLU A 80 19.41 -21.32 -16.28
N ASN A 81 19.76 -20.52 -15.26
CA ASN A 81 20.62 -20.94 -14.15
C ASN A 81 19.83 -21.44 -12.92
N GLU A 82 18.52 -21.28 -12.89
CA GLU A 82 17.67 -21.78 -11.81
C GLU A 82 17.18 -23.18 -12.18
N LYS A 83 17.53 -24.18 -11.35
CA LYS A 83 17.06 -25.57 -11.48
C LYS A 83 15.63 -25.71 -10.93
N ASP A 84 14.70 -24.89 -11.39
CA ASP A 84 13.29 -25.09 -11.08
C ASP A 84 12.67 -26.08 -12.09
N ASP A 85 11.93 -27.06 -11.59
CA ASP A 85 11.26 -28.12 -12.37
C ASP A 85 10.22 -27.61 -13.38
N LEU A 86 9.93 -26.31 -13.39
CA LEU A 86 9.01 -25.65 -14.31
C LEU A 86 9.77 -25.15 -15.54
N ASN A 87 9.26 -25.52 -16.73
CA ASN A 87 9.75 -24.98 -18.00
C ASN A 87 9.35 -23.50 -18.13
N VAL A 88 10.09 -22.63 -17.42
CA VAL A 88 9.84 -21.18 -17.33
C VAL A 88 9.67 -20.54 -18.73
N PRO A 89 10.47 -20.88 -19.76
CA PRO A 89 10.29 -20.31 -21.09
C PRO A 89 8.92 -20.58 -21.72
N GLU A 90 8.42 -21.82 -21.60
CA GLU A 90 7.08 -22.17 -22.10
C GLU A 90 5.99 -21.46 -21.30
N TYR A 91 6.17 -21.32 -20.01
CA TYR A 91 5.26 -20.61 -19.14
C TYR A 91 5.18 -19.13 -19.51
N LEU A 92 6.31 -18.47 -19.75
CA LEU A 92 6.35 -17.07 -20.19
C LEU A 92 5.60 -16.84 -21.51
N VAL A 93 5.78 -17.74 -22.48
CA VAL A 93 5.03 -17.68 -23.75
C VAL A 93 3.53 -17.91 -23.52
N LYS A 94 3.16 -18.80 -22.58
CA LYS A 94 1.76 -19.01 -22.21
C LYS A 94 1.14 -17.77 -21.57
N ILE A 95 1.85 -17.11 -20.66
CA ILE A 95 1.40 -15.89 -19.96
C ILE A 95 1.10 -14.76 -20.96
N THR A 96 1.89 -14.58 -22.02
CA THR A 96 1.63 -13.53 -23.00
C THR A 96 0.28 -13.68 -23.71
N LYS A 97 -0.31 -14.89 -23.73
CA LYS A 97 -1.65 -15.12 -24.28
C LYS A 97 -2.77 -14.56 -23.38
N PHE A 98 -2.49 -14.33 -22.12
CA PHE A 98 -3.42 -13.73 -21.16
C PHE A 98 -3.31 -12.20 -21.09
N SER A 99 -2.48 -11.61 -21.94
CA SER A 99 -2.32 -10.16 -22.00
C SER A 99 -3.64 -9.45 -22.28
N THR A 100 -3.80 -8.29 -21.66
CA THR A 100 -5.00 -7.45 -21.78
C THR A 100 -4.61 -6.04 -22.21
N SER A 101 -5.60 -5.17 -22.38
CA SER A 101 -5.34 -3.75 -22.63
C SER A 101 -4.62 -3.10 -21.44
N SER A 102 -3.83 -2.05 -21.67
CA SER A 102 -3.12 -1.31 -20.62
C SER A 102 -4.05 -0.88 -19.50
N ARG A 103 -5.25 -0.41 -19.83
CA ARG A 103 -6.25 -0.02 -18.85
C ARG A 103 -6.70 -1.18 -17.95
N GLN A 104 -6.93 -2.35 -18.54
CA GLN A 104 -7.31 -3.55 -17.77
C GLN A 104 -6.15 -4.05 -16.91
N ALA A 105 -4.91 -4.00 -17.40
CA ALA A 105 -3.74 -4.37 -16.63
C ALA A 105 -3.58 -3.50 -15.38
N ILE A 106 -3.85 -2.20 -15.48
CA ILE A 106 -3.87 -1.29 -14.33
C ILE A 106 -4.97 -1.66 -13.33
N GLU A 107 -6.19 -1.96 -13.80
CA GLU A 107 -7.28 -2.41 -12.92
C GLU A 107 -6.96 -3.75 -12.24
N TYR A 108 -6.35 -4.70 -12.94
CA TYR A 108 -5.89 -5.95 -12.35
C TYR A 108 -4.74 -5.73 -11.34
N SER A 109 -3.88 -4.76 -11.56
CA SER A 109 -2.85 -4.40 -10.58
C SER A 109 -3.46 -3.89 -9.28
N LYS A 110 -4.50 -3.08 -9.33
CA LYS A 110 -5.26 -2.66 -8.15
C LYS A 110 -5.92 -3.85 -7.44
N LEU A 111 -6.49 -4.79 -8.20
CA LEU A 111 -7.06 -6.02 -7.65
C LEU A 111 -6.00 -6.88 -6.94
N ILE A 112 -4.83 -7.08 -7.56
CA ILE A 112 -3.71 -7.82 -6.96
C ILE A 112 -3.28 -7.16 -5.64
N TYR A 113 -3.21 -5.83 -5.62
CA TYR A 113 -2.88 -5.08 -4.42
C TYR A 113 -3.94 -5.27 -3.31
N ASP A 114 -5.24 -5.17 -3.62
CA ASP A 114 -6.32 -5.40 -2.66
C ASP A 114 -6.27 -6.82 -2.07
N LEU A 115 -6.01 -7.83 -2.91
CA LEU A 115 -5.84 -9.21 -2.47
C LEU A 115 -4.60 -9.39 -1.58
N PHE A 116 -3.51 -8.70 -1.89
CA PHE A 116 -2.32 -8.67 -1.04
C PHE A 116 -2.63 -8.07 0.35
N VAL A 117 -3.31 -6.93 0.41
CA VAL A 117 -3.71 -6.31 1.68
C VAL A 117 -4.56 -7.27 2.51
N LYS A 118 -5.51 -7.98 1.88
CA LYS A 118 -6.33 -9.00 2.56
C LYS A 118 -5.48 -10.13 3.12
N ARG A 119 -4.47 -10.61 2.39
CA ARG A 119 -3.54 -11.64 2.87
C ARG A 119 -2.71 -11.16 4.06
N GLU A 120 -2.19 -9.94 4.00
CA GLU A 120 -1.42 -9.37 5.11
C GLU A 120 -2.31 -9.15 6.35
N LEU A 121 -3.56 -8.72 6.19
CA LEU A 121 -4.51 -8.60 7.30
C LEU A 121 -4.80 -9.95 7.95
N ILE A 122 -4.98 -11.02 7.17
CA ILE A 122 -5.16 -12.39 7.69
C ILE A 122 -3.93 -12.79 8.49
N LYS A 123 -2.73 -12.62 7.93
CA LYS A 123 -1.47 -12.97 8.59
C LYS A 123 -1.23 -12.20 9.89
N ILE A 124 -1.51 -10.90 9.91
CA ILE A 124 -1.42 -10.07 11.10
C ILE A 124 -2.42 -10.57 12.17
N SER A 125 -3.66 -10.89 11.76
CA SER A 125 -4.69 -11.39 12.66
C SER A 125 -4.34 -12.77 13.25
N GLU A 126 -3.81 -13.68 12.45
CA GLU A 126 -3.33 -15.00 12.90
C GLU A 126 -2.21 -14.84 13.93
N ASN A 127 -1.25 -13.95 13.66
CA ASN A 127 -0.16 -13.67 14.60
C ASN A 127 -0.69 -13.13 15.94
N VAL A 128 -1.67 -12.23 15.92
CA VAL A 128 -2.31 -11.70 17.14
C VAL A 128 -3.03 -12.81 17.90
N ILE A 129 -3.78 -13.68 17.18
CA ILE A 129 -4.49 -14.81 17.78
C ILE A 129 -3.49 -15.77 18.44
N ASP A 130 -2.39 -16.09 17.77
CA ASP A 130 -1.39 -17.03 18.29
C ASP A 130 -0.66 -16.43 19.51
N THR A 131 -0.28 -15.14 19.43
CA THR A 131 0.37 -14.45 20.56
C THR A 131 -0.56 -14.33 21.76
N ALA A 132 -1.85 -14.02 21.54
CA ALA A 132 -2.84 -13.91 22.63
C ALA A 132 -3.18 -15.26 23.29
N LYS A 133 -2.97 -16.39 22.60
CA LYS A 133 -3.15 -17.74 23.16
C LYS A 133 -1.95 -18.20 23.97
N LEU A 134 -0.78 -17.60 23.81
CA LEU A 134 0.40 -17.93 24.61
C LEU A 134 0.17 -17.46 26.05
N ASN A 135 0.15 -18.41 27.00
CA ASN A 135 0.07 -18.14 28.44
C ASN A 135 1.48 -17.74 28.97
N ASP A 136 2.14 -16.80 28.32
CA ASP A 136 3.42 -16.31 28.75
C ASP A 136 3.21 -15.16 29.76
N LEU A 137 3.78 -15.30 30.95
CA LEU A 137 3.65 -14.31 32.04
C LEU A 137 4.30 -12.95 31.68
N ASP A 138 5.16 -12.95 30.66
CA ASP A 138 5.85 -11.75 30.16
C ASP A 138 5.11 -11.05 29.00
N SER A 139 4.02 -11.61 28.48
CA SER A 139 3.20 -11.00 27.44
C SER A 139 2.04 -10.20 28.04
N ASP A 140 2.28 -8.90 28.26
CA ASP A 140 1.21 -7.98 28.65
C ASP A 140 0.25 -7.77 27.46
N GLY A 141 -1.07 -7.89 27.71
CA GLY A 141 -2.10 -7.64 26.69
C GLY A 141 -1.99 -6.25 26.05
N GLN A 142 -1.51 -5.26 26.79
CA GLN A 142 -1.26 -3.91 26.28
C GLN A 142 -0.18 -3.90 25.19
N LYS A 143 0.88 -4.65 25.37
CA LYS A 143 1.96 -4.79 24.38
C LYS A 143 1.47 -5.47 23.10
N ILE A 144 0.59 -6.46 23.21
CA ILE A 144 -0.01 -7.11 22.01
C ILE A 144 -0.83 -6.10 21.22
N ILE A 145 -1.58 -5.20 21.89
CA ILE A 145 -2.36 -4.15 21.25
C ILE A 145 -1.42 -3.18 20.51
N GLU A 146 -0.36 -2.71 21.16
CA GLU A 146 0.61 -1.76 20.57
C GLU A 146 1.31 -2.36 19.33
N ASP A 147 1.73 -3.62 19.40
CA ASP A 147 2.36 -4.33 18.27
C ASP A 147 1.38 -4.54 17.10
N PHE A 148 0.09 -4.79 17.41
CA PHE A 148 -0.96 -4.92 16.40
C PHE A 148 -1.27 -3.59 15.72
N GLU A 149 -1.45 -2.52 16.50
CA GLU A 149 -1.66 -1.17 15.98
C GLU A 149 -0.51 -0.74 15.07
N LYS A 150 0.74 -0.98 15.49
CA LYS A 150 1.92 -0.71 14.68
C LYS A 150 1.90 -1.50 13.36
N SER A 151 1.57 -2.80 13.41
CA SER A 151 1.54 -3.64 12.21
C SER A 151 0.46 -3.19 11.21
N LEU A 152 -0.70 -2.74 11.70
CA LEU A 152 -1.77 -2.17 10.88
C LEU A 152 -1.36 -0.82 10.28
N PHE A 153 -0.71 0.03 11.08
CA PHE A 153 -0.20 1.32 10.61
C PHE A 153 0.84 1.13 9.51
N ASP A 154 1.82 0.23 9.70
CA ASP A 154 2.84 -0.08 8.71
C ASP A 154 2.23 -0.64 7.41
N LEU A 155 1.15 -1.43 7.50
CA LEU A 155 0.43 -1.92 6.33
C LEU A 155 -0.29 -0.79 5.60
N ALA A 156 -0.95 0.11 6.34
CA ALA A 156 -1.66 1.25 5.77
C ALA A 156 -0.70 2.26 5.12
N GLU A 157 0.47 2.51 5.74
CA GLU A 157 1.48 3.40 5.20
C GLU A 157 2.07 2.86 3.89
N LYS A 158 2.38 1.55 3.82
CA LYS A 158 2.84 0.90 2.59
C LYS A 158 1.80 0.96 1.47
N GLY A 159 0.51 1.02 1.83
CA GLY A 159 -0.59 1.15 0.87
C GLY A 159 -0.77 2.55 0.30
N SER A 160 -0.23 3.55 0.95
CA SER A 160 -0.37 4.94 0.54
C SER A 160 0.61 5.38 -0.57
N PHE A 161 1.47 4.49 -1.07
CA PHE A 161 2.39 4.83 -2.18
C PHE A 161 1.66 5.32 -3.44
N SER A 162 0.44 4.86 -3.70
CA SER A 162 -0.37 5.38 -4.80
C SER A 162 -1.03 6.72 -4.51
N SER A 163 -1.08 7.15 -3.25
CA SER A 163 -1.70 8.44 -2.86
C SER A 163 -0.71 9.60 -2.83
N SER A 164 0.60 9.34 -2.92
CA SER A 164 1.61 10.40 -2.90
C SER A 164 1.82 11.10 -4.26
N LEU A 165 1.45 10.44 -5.36
CA LEU A 165 1.50 11.02 -6.71
C LEU A 165 0.08 11.37 -7.16
N ILE A 166 -0.33 12.60 -6.90
CA ILE A 166 -1.60 13.14 -7.40
C ILE A 166 -1.37 13.63 -8.83
N LYS A 167 -2.27 13.27 -9.74
CA LYS A 167 -2.24 13.82 -11.11
C LYS A 167 -2.31 15.33 -11.07
N PHE A 168 -1.60 16.01 -11.98
CA PHE A 168 -1.53 17.47 -11.97
C PHE A 168 -2.89 18.15 -12.09
N ASP A 169 -3.81 17.61 -12.89
CA ASP A 169 -5.18 18.09 -13.02
C ASP A 169 -5.97 17.99 -11.69
N GLU A 170 -5.78 16.92 -10.95
CA GLU A 170 -6.39 16.72 -9.62
C GLU A 170 -5.79 17.67 -8.58
N ALA A 171 -4.45 17.81 -8.55
CA ALA A 171 -3.77 18.77 -7.67
C ALA A 171 -4.22 20.21 -7.98
N MET A 172 -4.36 20.57 -9.26
CA MET A 172 -4.83 21.87 -9.69
C MET A 172 -6.28 22.13 -9.24
N ARG A 173 -7.16 21.13 -9.37
CA ARG A 173 -8.55 21.24 -8.93
C ARG A 173 -8.64 21.45 -7.42
N GLN A 174 -7.88 20.67 -6.63
CA GLN A 174 -7.84 20.81 -5.17
C GLN A 174 -7.31 22.19 -4.76
N THR A 175 -6.27 22.70 -5.44
CA THR A 175 -5.70 24.02 -5.17
C THR A 175 -6.71 25.14 -5.47
N ILE A 176 -7.44 25.05 -6.58
CA ILE A 176 -8.49 26.03 -6.94
C ILE A 176 -9.64 25.99 -5.92
N GLU A 177 -10.02 24.79 -5.48
CA GLU A 177 -11.06 24.63 -4.46
C GLU A 177 -10.63 25.21 -3.11
N MET A 178 -9.40 24.96 -2.68
CA MET A 178 -8.82 25.55 -1.47
C MET A 178 -8.77 27.09 -1.56
N ALA A 179 -8.32 27.62 -2.67
CA ALA A 179 -8.27 29.07 -2.91
C ALA A 179 -9.68 29.70 -2.94
N SER A 180 -10.67 29.02 -3.55
CA SER A 180 -12.05 29.47 -3.56
C SER A 180 -12.68 29.47 -2.16
N ASN A 181 -12.39 28.46 -1.36
CA ASN A 181 -12.88 28.37 0.03
C ASN A 181 -12.21 29.44 0.91
N ALA A 182 -10.92 29.68 0.73
CA ALA A 182 -10.20 30.74 1.43
C ALA A 182 -10.76 32.13 1.08
N TYR A 183 -11.10 32.36 -0.19
CA TYR A 183 -11.69 33.64 -0.65
C TYR A 183 -13.12 33.87 -0.09
N LYS A 184 -13.87 32.79 0.12
CA LYS A 184 -15.25 32.85 0.67
C LYS A 184 -15.29 33.02 2.19
N ASN A 185 -14.19 32.73 2.87
CA ASN A 185 -14.09 32.92 4.33
C ASN A 185 -13.84 34.42 4.64
N GLU A 186 -14.90 35.09 5.09
CA GLU A 186 -14.87 36.52 5.46
C GLU A 186 -13.98 36.76 6.69
N GLU A 187 -13.69 35.73 7.51
CA GLU A 187 -12.87 35.83 8.71
C GLU A 187 -11.35 35.72 8.44
N GLY A 188 -10.92 35.46 7.21
CA GLY A 188 -9.49 35.41 6.83
C GLY A 188 -8.71 34.22 7.41
N ILE A 189 -9.34 33.34 8.18
CA ILE A 189 -8.72 32.15 8.80
C ILE A 189 -8.99 30.95 7.91
N VAL A 190 -7.92 30.37 7.34
CA VAL A 190 -8.00 29.19 6.46
C VAL A 190 -7.80 27.88 7.22
N GLY A 191 -7.01 27.93 8.30
CA GLY A 191 -6.74 26.81 9.20
C GLY A 191 -7.76 26.68 10.35
N VAL A 192 -7.42 25.83 11.32
CA VAL A 192 -8.18 25.71 12.57
C VAL A 192 -7.84 26.91 13.45
N PRO A 193 -8.82 27.71 13.91
CA PRO A 193 -8.55 28.85 14.76
C PRO A 193 -8.00 28.42 16.12
N THR A 194 -7.01 29.14 16.63
CA THR A 194 -6.44 28.90 17.96
C THR A 194 -7.28 29.57 19.08
N GLY A 195 -8.17 30.48 18.71
CA GLY A 195 -8.93 31.30 19.65
C GLY A 195 -8.15 32.49 20.21
N LEU A 196 -6.91 32.71 19.76
CA LEU A 196 -6.08 33.87 20.10
C LEU A 196 -5.98 34.77 18.85
N THR A 197 -6.69 35.90 18.87
CA THR A 197 -6.86 36.77 17.70
C THR A 197 -5.53 37.18 17.06
N ASP A 198 -4.57 37.66 17.87
CA ASP A 198 -3.26 38.08 17.36
C ASP A 198 -2.44 36.92 16.75
N LEU A 199 -2.67 35.69 17.21
CA LEU A 199 -2.01 34.50 16.70
C LEU A 199 -2.66 34.04 15.40
N ASP A 200 -3.98 34.04 15.39
CA ASP A 200 -4.78 33.67 14.22
C ASP A 200 -4.56 34.66 13.07
N ASP A 201 -4.48 35.95 13.34
CA ASP A 201 -4.16 37.01 12.36
C ASP A 201 -2.77 36.82 11.73
N ARG A 202 -1.80 36.28 12.49
CA ARG A 202 -0.43 36.07 11.99
C ARG A 202 -0.22 34.74 11.28
N LEU A 203 -0.91 33.69 11.73
CA LEU A 203 -0.76 32.32 11.20
C LEU A 203 -1.81 31.98 10.14
N GLY A 204 -2.94 32.69 10.09
CA GLY A 204 -4.09 32.30 9.28
C GLY A 204 -4.80 31.04 9.80
N GLY A 205 -4.59 30.70 11.09
CA GLY A 205 -5.00 29.45 11.73
C GLY A 205 -3.94 28.34 11.62
N LEU A 206 -4.22 27.19 12.25
CA LEU A 206 -3.35 26.00 12.21
C LEU A 206 -3.67 25.12 11.00
N HIS A 207 -2.71 24.88 10.11
CA HIS A 207 -2.89 24.06 8.92
C HIS A 207 -2.49 22.61 9.17
N LYS A 208 -3.17 21.65 8.52
CA LYS A 208 -2.96 20.20 8.71
C LYS A 208 -1.55 19.71 8.36
N SER A 209 -0.80 20.45 7.55
CA SER A 209 0.55 20.09 7.10
C SER A 209 1.66 20.74 7.92
N ASP A 210 1.33 21.61 8.88
CA ASP A 210 2.31 22.40 9.62
C ASP A 210 2.78 21.68 10.89
N LEU A 211 4.08 21.76 11.13
CA LEU A 211 4.67 21.40 12.41
C LEU A 211 4.86 22.66 13.27
N ILE A 212 4.05 22.81 14.32
CA ILE A 212 4.09 23.96 15.21
C ILE A 212 4.78 23.58 16.51
N ILE A 213 5.90 24.24 16.83
CA ILE A 213 6.69 23.96 18.02
C ILE A 213 6.51 25.09 19.03
N ILE A 214 5.97 24.78 20.20
CA ILE A 214 5.85 25.71 21.32
C ILE A 214 7.03 25.47 22.27
N ALA A 215 7.92 26.45 22.38
CA ALA A 215 9.09 26.39 23.25
C ALA A 215 9.06 27.52 24.30
N GLY A 216 9.59 27.24 25.48
CA GLY A 216 9.70 28.23 26.56
C GLY A 216 10.39 27.64 27.80
N ARG A 217 10.86 28.48 28.73
CA ARG A 217 11.46 28.02 29.98
C ARG A 217 10.45 27.26 30.85
N PRO A 218 10.90 26.40 31.76
CA PRO A 218 10.01 25.77 32.74
C PRO A 218 9.12 26.79 33.43
N SER A 219 7.89 26.46 33.73
CA SER A 219 6.89 27.28 34.41
C SER A 219 6.37 28.51 33.63
N MET A 220 6.65 28.66 32.34
CA MET A 220 6.12 29.75 31.50
C MET A 220 4.74 29.49 30.87
N GLY A 221 4.05 28.47 31.31
CA GLY A 221 2.67 28.20 30.85
C GLY A 221 2.53 27.52 29.48
N LYS A 222 3.58 26.85 28.94
CA LYS A 222 3.52 26.14 27.69
C LYS A 222 2.34 25.15 27.60
N THR A 223 2.19 24.35 28.64
CA THR A 223 1.11 23.34 28.70
C THR A 223 -0.25 24.04 28.80
N ALA A 224 -0.36 25.13 29.54
CA ALA A 224 -1.59 25.91 29.63
C ALA A 224 -1.98 26.51 28.27
N LEU A 225 -1.02 27.01 27.49
CA LEU A 225 -1.26 27.48 26.12
C LEU A 225 -1.72 26.34 25.21
N ALA A 226 -1.01 25.22 25.22
CA ALA A 226 -1.33 24.05 24.37
C ALA A 226 -2.68 23.39 24.69
N THR A 227 -3.19 23.54 25.92
CA THR A 227 -4.50 23.02 26.32
C THR A 227 -5.65 24.00 26.04
N ASN A 228 -5.36 25.26 25.72
CA ASN A 228 -6.37 26.28 25.39
C ASN A 228 -6.50 26.49 23.86
N ILE A 229 -5.64 25.90 23.05
CA ILE A 229 -5.72 25.83 21.61
C ILE A 229 -6.44 24.50 21.20
#